data_4f7d36873b4f50d1fcb9942493abcf91
#
_entry.id   4f7d36873b4f50d1fcb9942493abcf91
#
_cell.length_a   1.000
_cell.length_b   1.000
_cell.length_c   1.000
_cell.angle_alpha   90.00
_cell.angle_beta   90.00
_cell.angle_gamma   90.00
#
_symmetry.space_group_name_H-M   'P 1'
#
loop_
_entity.id
_entity.type
_entity.pdbx_description
1 polymer ?
#
loop_
_entity_poly.entity_id
_entity_poly.type
_entity_poly.pdbx_seq_one_letter_code
_entity_poly.pdbx_strand_id
1 'polypeptide(L)'
;MLNILFFLLLSTFHLPHSFALPVEDVQLVTDAQYFQTAKKMIQEAKVSIQVMMFEMRYYDEHPNTPSNLLIKELIDAKKRGVKVEAILEVREDEDRTIKSNRLTGKMLSEGGVEVIYDPLFKTTHAKLMVVDSHLTLLGSTNWTYYALTSNNEVSVLIRSKEVAKALLEYFNRVKATGSKNY
;
A
#
# COMPACT_ATOMS: atom_id res chain seq x y z
N MET A 1 -32.89 21.00 54.89
CA MET A 1 -31.54 21.14 54.32
C MET A 1 -31.29 19.94 53.42
N LEU A 2 -31.33 20.12 52.09
CA LEU A 2 -31.21 19.06 51.13
C LEU A 2 -29.75 19.06 50.58
N ASN A 3 -28.97 18.07 50.92
CA ASN A 3 -27.59 17.90 50.42
C ASN A 3 -27.65 17.31 49.02
N ILE A 4 -27.36 18.11 48.00
CA ILE A 4 -27.17 17.65 46.62
C ILE A 4 -25.71 17.20 46.49
N LEU A 5 -25.50 15.87 46.37
CA LEU A 5 -24.20 15.28 46.11
C LEU A 5 -23.93 15.33 44.59
N PHE A 6 -22.99 16.18 44.17
CA PHE A 6 -22.56 16.29 42.79
C PHE A 6 -21.57 15.16 42.50
N PHE A 7 -22.01 14.14 41.75
CA PHE A 7 -21.10 13.13 41.19
C PHE A 7 -20.39 13.69 39.94
N LEU A 8 -19.13 14.03 40.08
CA LEU A 8 -18.26 14.34 38.94
C LEU A 8 -17.90 13.04 38.23
N LEU A 9 -18.55 12.76 37.08
CA LEU A 9 -18.11 11.68 36.16
C LEU A 9 -16.83 12.15 35.48
N LEU A 10 -15.65 11.69 35.96
CA LEU A 10 -14.42 11.78 35.20
C LEU A 10 -14.48 10.76 34.05
N SER A 11 -14.86 11.22 32.86
CA SER A 11 -14.66 10.43 31.63
C SER A 11 -13.17 10.42 31.33
N THR A 12 -12.51 9.30 31.60
CA THR A 12 -11.13 9.06 31.15
C THR A 12 -11.16 8.89 29.63
N PHE A 13 -10.85 9.95 28.90
CA PHE A 13 -10.55 9.85 27.47
C PHE A 13 -9.29 8.99 27.32
N HIS A 14 -9.47 7.73 26.96
CA HIS A 14 -8.38 6.88 26.51
C HIS A 14 -7.99 7.32 25.09
N LEU A 15 -7.05 8.26 25.00
CA LEU A 15 -6.37 8.53 23.75
C LEU A 15 -5.63 7.24 23.33
N PRO A 16 -5.77 6.78 22.10
CA PRO A 16 -4.96 5.65 21.64
C PRO A 16 -3.49 6.02 21.77
N HIS A 17 -2.78 5.30 22.63
CA HIS A 17 -1.35 5.50 22.80
C HIS A 17 -0.64 5.06 21.52
N SER A 18 -0.05 6.01 20.82
CA SER A 18 0.89 5.70 19.75
C SER A 18 2.22 5.31 20.40
N PHE A 19 2.57 4.05 20.31
CA PHE A 19 3.88 3.58 20.77
C PHE A 19 4.89 3.67 19.62
N ALA A 20 6.09 4.16 19.91
CA ALA A 20 7.20 4.07 18.98
C ALA A 20 7.54 2.58 18.74
N LEU A 21 7.66 2.20 17.47
CA LEU A 21 8.08 0.85 17.11
C LEU A 21 9.58 0.85 16.82
N PRO A 22 10.32 -0.19 17.24
CA PRO A 22 11.74 -0.30 16.96
C PRO A 22 11.99 -0.46 15.46
N VAL A 23 13.05 0.18 14.98
CA VAL A 23 13.52 0.07 13.60
C VAL A 23 15.00 -0.28 13.59
N GLU A 24 15.41 -1.12 12.64
CA GLU A 24 16.81 -1.44 12.38
C GLU A 24 17.48 -0.36 11.53
N ASP A 25 16.74 0.15 10.53
CA ASP A 25 17.22 1.16 9.58
C ASP A 25 16.04 1.91 8.95
N VAL A 26 16.27 3.20 8.64
CA VAL A 26 15.35 4.06 7.89
C VAL A 26 16.12 4.82 6.83
N GLN A 27 15.73 4.67 5.56
CA GLN A 27 16.34 5.37 4.44
C GLN A 27 15.32 6.28 3.77
N LEU A 28 15.70 7.53 3.51
CA LEU A 28 14.90 8.42 2.67
C LEU A 28 15.01 7.97 1.21
N VAL A 29 13.86 7.94 0.55
CA VAL A 29 13.72 7.58 -0.86
C VAL A 29 12.92 8.69 -1.55
N THR A 30 13.61 9.54 -2.31
CA THR A 30 12.99 10.70 -2.95
C THR A 30 12.87 10.51 -4.47
N ASP A 31 11.83 11.08 -5.04
CA ASP A 31 11.65 11.24 -6.48
C ASP A 31 11.89 9.93 -7.27
N ALA A 32 12.64 9.99 -8.35
CA ALA A 32 12.92 8.83 -9.22
C ALA A 32 13.68 7.68 -8.53
N GLN A 33 14.26 7.88 -7.35
CA GLN A 33 14.89 6.79 -6.58
C GLN A 33 13.88 5.74 -6.15
N TYR A 34 12.60 6.13 -6.00
CA TYR A 34 11.52 5.22 -5.62
C TYR A 34 11.43 4.03 -6.58
N PHE A 35 11.46 4.27 -7.89
CA PHE A 35 11.35 3.21 -8.89
C PHE A 35 12.41 2.13 -8.72
N GLN A 36 13.67 2.52 -8.58
CA GLN A 36 14.78 1.57 -8.42
C GLN A 36 14.67 0.81 -7.09
N THR A 37 14.31 1.51 -6.02
CA THR A 37 14.12 0.91 -4.68
C THR A 37 12.99 -0.11 -4.70
N ALA A 38 11.81 0.26 -5.21
CA ALA A 38 10.65 -0.62 -5.30
C ALA A 38 10.96 -1.85 -6.17
N LYS A 39 11.56 -1.64 -7.35
CA LYS A 39 11.96 -2.72 -8.27
C LYS A 39 12.90 -3.72 -7.59
N LYS A 40 13.94 -3.24 -6.94
CA LYS A 40 14.89 -4.08 -6.21
C LYS A 40 14.20 -4.90 -5.12
N MET A 41 13.36 -4.26 -4.29
CA MET A 41 12.61 -4.96 -3.24
C MET A 41 11.75 -6.09 -3.79
N ILE A 42 11.04 -5.85 -4.91
CA ILE A 42 10.19 -6.88 -5.54
C ILE A 42 11.04 -8.02 -6.12
N GLN A 43 12.16 -7.71 -6.76
CA GLN A 43 13.05 -8.72 -7.35
C GLN A 43 13.71 -9.61 -6.29
N GLU A 44 14.05 -9.05 -5.14
CA GLU A 44 14.72 -9.75 -4.03
C GLU A 44 13.75 -10.50 -3.10
N ALA A 45 12.44 -10.24 -3.21
CA ALA A 45 11.41 -10.88 -2.40
C ALA A 45 11.45 -12.41 -2.50
N LYS A 46 11.35 -13.09 -1.34
CA LYS A 46 11.42 -14.57 -1.22
C LYS A 46 10.12 -15.20 -0.75
N VAL A 47 9.34 -14.49 0.08
CA VAL A 47 8.18 -15.05 0.77
C VAL A 47 6.89 -14.35 0.36
N SER A 48 6.84 -13.02 0.52
CA SER A 48 5.60 -12.28 0.30
C SER A 48 5.82 -10.83 -0.09
N ILE A 49 4.85 -10.30 -0.85
CA ILE A 49 4.72 -8.88 -1.18
C ILE A 49 3.28 -8.48 -0.98
N GLN A 50 3.02 -7.47 -0.15
CA GLN A 50 1.74 -6.81 0.01
C GLN A 50 1.86 -5.36 -0.47
N VAL A 51 1.04 -4.99 -1.46
CA VAL A 51 0.99 -3.62 -2.02
C VAL A 51 -0.39 -3.03 -1.77
N MET A 52 -0.43 -1.79 -1.27
CA MET A 52 -1.65 -1.00 -1.16
C MET A 52 -1.40 0.32 -1.88
N MET A 53 -2.24 0.65 -2.88
CA MET A 53 -1.94 1.77 -3.77
C MET A 53 -3.21 2.55 -4.12
N PHE A 54 -3.16 3.88 -3.92
CA PHE A 54 -4.23 4.77 -4.37
C PHE A 54 -4.36 4.81 -5.89
N GLU A 55 -3.24 4.95 -6.63
CA GLU A 55 -3.23 4.89 -8.09
C GLU A 55 -2.08 4.03 -8.58
N MET A 56 -2.43 2.94 -9.28
CA MET A 56 -1.50 2.07 -10.00
C MET A 56 -1.94 2.01 -11.46
N ARG A 57 -1.13 2.56 -12.36
CA ARG A 57 -1.51 2.72 -13.75
C ARG A 57 -0.70 1.84 -14.69
N TYR A 58 -1.40 1.01 -15.43
CA TYR A 58 -0.88 0.34 -16.60
C TYR A 58 -1.08 1.20 -17.86
N TYR A 59 -0.07 1.29 -18.71
CA TYR A 59 -0.05 2.06 -19.96
C TYR A 59 0.10 1.12 -21.15
N ASP A 60 -1.01 0.84 -21.86
CA ASP A 60 -1.04 -0.13 -22.98
C ASP A 60 -0.08 0.25 -24.10
N GLU A 61 -0.05 1.53 -24.49
CA GLU A 61 0.76 2.01 -25.60
C GLU A 61 2.25 2.20 -25.25
N HIS A 62 2.61 2.11 -23.95
CA HIS A 62 3.95 2.40 -23.45
C HIS A 62 4.45 1.30 -22.51
N PRO A 63 4.77 0.10 -23.02
CA PRO A 63 5.08 -1.08 -22.21
C PRO A 63 6.29 -0.94 -21.28
N ASN A 64 7.20 -0.03 -21.60
CA ASN A 64 8.44 0.19 -20.83
C ASN A 64 8.34 1.32 -19.82
N THR A 65 7.15 1.82 -19.50
CA THR A 65 7.01 2.82 -18.44
C THR A 65 7.42 2.23 -17.08
N PRO A 66 7.97 3.04 -16.15
CA PRO A 66 8.34 2.56 -14.83
C PRO A 66 7.19 1.86 -14.09
N SER A 67 5.96 2.36 -14.22
CA SER A 67 4.78 1.72 -13.64
C SER A 67 4.54 0.32 -14.20
N ASN A 68 4.54 0.16 -15.52
CA ASN A 68 4.38 -1.15 -16.17
C ASN A 68 5.48 -2.13 -15.77
N LEU A 69 6.72 -1.64 -15.63
CA LEU A 69 7.83 -2.46 -15.18
C LEU A 69 7.62 -2.96 -13.74
N LEU A 70 7.13 -2.12 -12.82
CA LEU A 70 6.82 -2.55 -11.45
C LEU A 70 5.67 -3.57 -11.42
N ILE A 71 4.61 -3.35 -12.21
CA ILE A 71 3.48 -4.29 -12.35
C ILE A 71 3.99 -5.64 -12.86
N LYS A 72 4.85 -5.63 -13.88
CA LYS A 72 5.48 -6.85 -14.41
C LYS A 72 6.33 -7.55 -13.35
N GLU A 73 7.13 -6.83 -12.57
CA GLU A 73 7.93 -7.41 -11.48
C GLU A 73 7.06 -8.10 -10.41
N LEU A 74 5.87 -7.56 -10.08
CA LEU A 74 4.93 -8.23 -9.18
C LEU A 74 4.44 -9.56 -9.77
N ILE A 75 4.08 -9.58 -11.05
CA ILE A 75 3.66 -10.80 -11.75
C ILE A 75 4.82 -11.82 -11.82
N ASP A 76 6.02 -11.36 -12.11
CA ASP A 76 7.19 -12.22 -12.17
C ASP A 76 7.58 -12.75 -10.78
N ALA A 77 7.41 -11.95 -9.70
CA ALA A 77 7.54 -12.41 -8.31
C ALA A 77 6.52 -13.53 -8.00
N LYS A 78 5.27 -13.37 -8.44
CA LYS A 78 4.25 -14.41 -8.29
C LYS A 78 4.65 -15.71 -9.01
N LYS A 79 5.19 -15.63 -10.23
CA LYS A 79 5.69 -16.79 -10.97
C LYS A 79 6.89 -17.48 -10.29
N ARG A 80 7.69 -16.71 -9.53
CA ARG A 80 8.77 -17.27 -8.68
C ARG A 80 8.25 -17.99 -7.43
N GLY A 81 6.94 -17.98 -7.16
CA GLY A 81 6.33 -18.61 -5.99
C GLY A 81 6.14 -17.66 -4.80
N VAL A 82 6.46 -16.39 -4.94
CA VAL A 82 6.22 -15.38 -3.89
C VAL A 82 4.70 -15.16 -3.75
N LYS A 83 4.20 -15.05 -2.52
CA LYS A 83 2.81 -14.65 -2.27
C LYS A 83 2.67 -13.16 -2.56
N VAL A 84 1.91 -12.79 -3.60
CA VAL A 84 1.71 -11.39 -3.97
C VAL A 84 0.24 -11.01 -3.83
N GLU A 85 -0.02 -9.94 -3.07
CA GLU A 85 -1.35 -9.39 -2.79
C GLU A 85 -1.34 -7.88 -3.07
N ALA A 86 -2.36 -7.39 -3.75
CA ALA A 86 -2.52 -5.97 -4.06
C ALA A 86 -3.89 -5.46 -3.62
N ILE A 87 -3.93 -4.34 -2.90
CA ILE A 87 -5.16 -3.58 -2.63
C ILE A 87 -5.11 -2.32 -3.48
N LEU A 88 -6.14 -2.11 -4.31
CA LEU A 88 -6.28 -0.96 -5.19
C LEU A 88 -7.53 -0.17 -4.83
N GLU A 89 -7.40 1.15 -4.85
CA GLU A 89 -8.50 2.09 -4.65
C GLU A 89 -9.56 1.94 -5.75
N VAL A 90 -10.83 1.89 -5.34
CA VAL A 90 -11.99 2.01 -6.24
C VAL A 90 -13.09 2.85 -5.60
N ARG A 91 -13.91 3.47 -6.44
CA ARG A 91 -15.08 4.27 -6.05
C ARG A 91 -16.22 4.02 -7.04
N GLU A 92 -17.44 4.43 -6.66
CA GLU A 92 -18.60 4.44 -7.57
C GLU A 92 -18.37 5.39 -8.75
N ASP A 93 -17.66 6.50 -8.51
CA ASP A 93 -17.29 7.47 -9.53
C ASP A 93 -16.15 6.91 -10.40
N GLU A 94 -16.44 6.67 -11.67
CA GLU A 94 -15.50 6.10 -12.65
C GLU A 94 -14.55 7.16 -13.23
N ASP A 95 -13.82 7.83 -12.39
CA ASP A 95 -12.78 8.73 -12.83
C ASP A 95 -11.58 7.99 -13.48
N ARG A 96 -10.62 8.77 -13.93
CA ARG A 96 -9.42 8.24 -14.59
C ARG A 96 -8.59 7.32 -13.68
N THR A 97 -8.53 7.59 -12.37
CA THR A 97 -7.80 6.79 -11.40
C THR A 97 -8.44 5.42 -11.25
N ILE A 98 -9.76 5.39 -11.10
CA ILE A 98 -10.51 4.14 -10.92
C ILE A 98 -10.43 3.26 -12.16
N LYS A 99 -10.61 3.84 -13.36
CA LYS A 99 -10.43 3.10 -14.64
C LYS A 99 -9.03 2.50 -14.75
N SER A 100 -7.99 3.26 -14.37
CA SER A 100 -6.62 2.77 -14.34
C SER A 100 -6.42 1.62 -13.36
N ASN A 101 -6.94 1.76 -12.15
CA ASN A 101 -6.81 0.73 -11.11
C ASN A 101 -7.53 -0.56 -11.51
N ARG A 102 -8.71 -0.47 -12.14
CA ARG A 102 -9.43 -1.64 -12.66
C ARG A 102 -8.65 -2.37 -13.76
N LEU A 103 -8.11 -1.60 -14.74
CA LEU A 103 -7.27 -2.19 -15.79
C LEU A 103 -6.04 -2.88 -15.19
N THR A 104 -5.33 -2.19 -14.31
CA THR A 104 -4.15 -2.74 -13.64
C THR A 104 -4.50 -3.96 -12.78
N GLY A 105 -5.61 -3.91 -12.05
CA GLY A 105 -6.08 -5.03 -11.24
C GLY A 105 -6.38 -6.27 -12.08
N LYS A 106 -7.01 -6.07 -13.27
CA LYS A 106 -7.21 -7.16 -14.23
C LYS A 106 -5.88 -7.77 -14.68
N MET A 107 -4.91 -6.94 -15.08
CA MET A 107 -3.57 -7.39 -15.51
C MET A 107 -2.86 -8.19 -14.41
N LEU A 108 -2.88 -7.70 -13.17
CA LEU A 108 -2.30 -8.37 -12.01
C LEU A 108 -2.99 -9.71 -11.73
N SER A 109 -4.34 -9.75 -11.77
CA SER A 109 -5.13 -10.97 -11.54
C SER A 109 -4.86 -12.03 -12.61
N GLU A 110 -4.80 -11.65 -13.88
CA GLU A 110 -4.42 -12.52 -15.00
C GLU A 110 -2.99 -13.08 -14.83
N GLY A 111 -2.10 -12.28 -14.21
CA GLY A 111 -0.76 -12.69 -13.79
C GLY A 111 -0.70 -13.56 -12.53
N GLY A 112 -1.86 -13.88 -11.91
CA GLY A 112 -1.97 -14.73 -10.72
C GLY A 112 -1.77 -14.01 -9.39
N VAL A 113 -1.66 -12.68 -9.38
CA VAL A 113 -1.61 -11.86 -8.15
C VAL A 113 -3.00 -11.82 -7.52
N GLU A 114 -3.09 -11.92 -6.18
CA GLU A 114 -4.35 -11.72 -5.48
C GLU A 114 -4.68 -10.23 -5.41
N VAL A 115 -5.67 -9.79 -6.18
CA VAL A 115 -6.13 -8.40 -6.19
C VAL A 115 -7.39 -8.25 -5.36
N ILE A 116 -7.42 -7.21 -4.53
CA ILE A 116 -8.55 -6.77 -3.74
C ILE A 116 -8.80 -5.31 -4.07
N TYR A 117 -10.04 -4.98 -4.33
CA TYR A 117 -10.47 -3.60 -4.41
C TYR A 117 -10.97 -3.16 -3.04
N ASP A 118 -10.63 -1.96 -2.62
CA ASP A 118 -11.02 -1.45 -1.30
C ASP A 118 -12.54 -1.19 -1.20
N PRO A 119 -13.07 -0.99 0.01
CA PRO A 119 -14.50 -0.79 0.19
C PRO A 119 -14.93 0.61 -0.30
N LEU A 120 -16.02 0.70 -1.05
CA LEU A 120 -16.57 1.92 -1.63
C LEU A 120 -16.85 3.07 -0.65
N PHE A 121 -17.06 2.73 0.62
CA PHE A 121 -17.40 3.71 1.65
C PHE A 121 -16.20 4.44 2.25
N LYS A 122 -14.97 4.06 1.87
CA LYS A 122 -13.74 4.64 2.43
C LYS A 122 -12.59 4.60 1.44
N THR A 123 -12.05 5.76 1.11
CA THR A 123 -10.91 5.89 0.19
C THR A 123 -9.62 5.34 0.79
N THR A 124 -8.96 4.47 0.06
CA THR A 124 -7.60 3.98 0.36
C THR A 124 -6.57 4.89 -0.30
N HIS A 125 -6.12 5.93 0.40
CA HIS A 125 -5.12 6.88 -0.12
C HIS A 125 -3.67 6.50 0.21
N ALA A 126 -3.45 5.31 0.75
CA ALA A 126 -2.12 4.80 1.10
C ALA A 126 -1.28 4.45 -0.14
N LYS A 127 0.04 4.60 -0.03
CA LYS A 127 1.06 4.10 -0.96
C LYS A 127 2.06 3.33 -0.13
N LEU A 128 1.83 2.02 -0.07
CA LEU A 128 2.50 1.11 0.85
C LEU A 128 2.92 -0.17 0.13
N MET A 129 4.13 -0.62 0.35
CA MET A 129 4.59 -1.96 -0.01
C MET A 129 5.33 -2.58 1.18
N VAL A 130 4.92 -3.79 1.57
CA VAL A 130 5.62 -4.60 2.58
C VAL A 130 6.17 -5.85 1.90
N VAL A 131 7.45 -6.14 2.12
CA VAL A 131 8.13 -7.30 1.53
C VAL A 131 8.70 -8.18 2.65
N ASP A 132 8.42 -9.46 2.55
CA ASP A 132 8.93 -10.53 3.43
C ASP A 132 8.71 -10.24 4.93
N SER A 133 7.62 -9.51 5.27
CA SER A 133 7.29 -9.09 6.64
C SER A 133 8.44 -8.38 7.38
N HIS A 134 9.30 -7.67 6.64
CA HIS A 134 10.47 -7.02 7.20
C HIS A 134 10.79 -5.67 6.56
N LEU A 135 10.71 -5.55 5.23
CA LEU A 135 10.97 -4.30 4.52
C LEU A 135 9.66 -3.60 4.21
N THR A 136 9.59 -2.31 4.50
CA THR A 136 8.43 -1.47 4.20
C THR A 136 8.86 -0.25 3.39
N LEU A 137 8.23 -0.03 2.24
CA LEU A 137 8.33 1.20 1.47
C LEU A 137 7.00 1.96 1.58
N LEU A 138 7.02 3.14 2.14
CA LEU A 138 5.83 3.93 2.49
C LEU A 138 6.07 5.40 2.17
N GLY A 139 5.11 6.07 1.52
CA GLY A 139 5.26 7.51 1.23
C GLY A 139 4.17 8.10 0.36
N SER A 140 4.52 9.11 -0.45
CA SER A 140 3.59 9.83 -1.31
C SER A 140 3.44 9.24 -2.71
N THR A 141 4.40 8.39 -3.15
CA THR A 141 4.59 7.99 -4.56
C THR A 141 3.53 7.01 -5.05
N ASN A 142 2.66 7.45 -5.94
CA ASN A 142 1.78 6.57 -6.73
C ASN A 142 2.58 5.82 -7.80
N TRP A 143 2.05 4.70 -8.29
CA TRP A 143 2.64 4.00 -9.43
C TRP A 143 2.07 4.54 -10.76
N THR A 144 2.43 5.78 -11.04
CA THR A 144 2.13 6.47 -12.30
C THR A 144 3.42 6.96 -12.95
N TYR A 145 3.37 7.26 -14.25
CA TYR A 145 4.57 7.74 -14.96
C TYR A 145 5.19 8.94 -14.27
N TYR A 146 4.42 9.99 -14.02
CA TYR A 146 4.95 11.24 -13.46
C TYR A 146 5.43 11.07 -12.00
N ALA A 147 4.71 10.32 -11.17
CA ALA A 147 5.14 10.08 -9.80
C ALA A 147 6.46 9.28 -9.72
N LEU A 148 6.72 8.42 -10.70
CA LEU A 148 7.94 7.60 -10.75
C LEU A 148 9.11 8.26 -11.50
N THR A 149 8.89 9.42 -12.16
CA THR A 149 9.94 10.03 -13.03
C THR A 149 10.20 11.50 -12.77
N SER A 150 9.20 12.30 -12.40
CA SER A 150 9.32 13.77 -12.48
C SER A 150 8.62 14.57 -11.38
N ASN A 151 7.74 13.95 -10.59
CA ASN A 151 7.16 14.64 -9.43
C ASN A 151 8.18 14.77 -8.30
N ASN A 152 7.98 15.76 -7.42
CA ASN A 152 8.59 15.79 -6.10
C ASN A 152 7.85 14.81 -5.20
N GLU A 153 8.48 13.71 -4.85
CA GLU A 153 7.91 12.64 -4.03
C GLU A 153 8.84 12.31 -2.85
N VAL A 154 8.26 11.97 -1.71
CA VAL A 154 9.01 11.55 -0.53
C VAL A 154 8.46 10.24 0.00
N SER A 155 9.34 9.27 0.15
CA SER A 155 9.04 7.98 0.75
C SER A 155 10.16 7.59 1.72
N VAL A 156 9.88 6.59 2.54
CA VAL A 156 10.86 5.97 3.44
C VAL A 156 10.89 4.47 3.22
N LEU A 157 12.10 3.93 3.13
CA LEU A 157 12.33 2.49 3.24
C LEU A 157 12.69 2.20 4.71
N ILE A 158 11.88 1.38 5.35
CA ILE A 158 12.02 1.00 6.75
C ILE A 158 12.37 -0.49 6.82
N ARG A 159 13.43 -0.81 7.55
CA ARG A 159 13.79 -2.17 7.92
C ARG A 159 13.36 -2.40 9.36
N SER A 160 12.26 -3.15 9.54
CA SER A 160 11.72 -3.48 10.87
C SER A 160 10.63 -4.54 10.74
N LYS A 161 10.74 -5.61 11.50
CA LYS A 161 9.68 -6.64 11.59
C LYS A 161 8.45 -6.11 12.32
N GLU A 162 8.63 -5.27 13.32
CA GLU A 162 7.56 -4.70 14.13
C GLU A 162 6.71 -3.72 13.32
N VAL A 163 7.36 -2.83 12.56
CA VAL A 163 6.67 -1.90 11.65
C VAL A 163 5.96 -2.68 10.54
N ALA A 164 6.63 -3.64 9.92
CA ALA A 164 6.03 -4.48 8.89
C ALA A 164 4.81 -5.24 9.42
N LYS A 165 4.89 -5.83 10.63
CA LYS A 165 3.78 -6.52 11.28
C LYS A 165 2.58 -5.60 11.49
N ALA A 166 2.80 -4.41 12.07
CA ALA A 166 1.73 -3.43 12.31
C ALA A 166 1.03 -3.01 11.01
N LEU A 167 1.81 -2.80 9.94
CA LEU A 167 1.29 -2.44 8.62
C LEU A 167 0.59 -3.60 7.91
N LEU A 168 1.03 -4.83 8.11
CA LEU A 168 0.32 -6.02 7.61
C LEU A 168 -1.00 -6.25 8.35
N GLU A 169 -1.08 -5.97 9.64
CA GLU A 169 -2.35 -5.97 10.38
C GLU A 169 -3.31 -4.91 9.84
N TYR A 170 -2.80 -3.71 9.52
CA TYR A 170 -3.59 -2.67 8.84
C TYR A 170 -4.04 -3.13 7.45
N PHE A 171 -3.13 -3.65 6.62
CA PHE A 171 -3.43 -4.21 5.30
C PHE A 171 -4.54 -5.25 5.36
N ASN A 172 -4.45 -6.19 6.31
CA ASN A 172 -5.43 -7.26 6.46
C ASN A 172 -6.81 -6.74 6.92
N ARG A 173 -6.86 -5.68 7.73
CA ARG A 173 -8.14 -5.02 8.08
C ARG A 173 -8.82 -4.41 6.85
N VAL A 174 -8.07 -3.70 6.00
CA VAL A 174 -8.60 -3.14 4.75
C VAL A 174 -9.02 -4.26 3.79
N LYS A 175 -8.18 -5.29 3.62
CA LYS A 175 -8.47 -6.49 2.81
C LYS A 175 -9.79 -7.16 3.22
N ALA A 176 -10.05 -7.28 4.52
CA ALA A 176 -11.24 -7.95 5.05
C ALA A 176 -12.55 -7.21 4.72
N THR A 177 -12.49 -5.93 4.40
CA THR A 177 -13.65 -5.11 4.00
C THR A 177 -13.72 -4.87 2.48
N GLY A 178 -12.72 -5.28 1.74
CA GLY A 178 -12.64 -5.13 0.29
C GLY A 178 -13.32 -6.27 -0.48
N SER A 179 -13.32 -6.17 -1.81
CA SER A 179 -13.91 -7.16 -2.73
C SER A 179 -12.90 -7.62 -3.77
N LYS A 180 -13.02 -8.88 -4.22
CA LYS A 180 -12.26 -9.41 -5.36
C LYS A 180 -12.92 -9.11 -6.71
N ASN A 181 -14.19 -8.78 -6.68
CA ASN A 181 -15.00 -8.53 -7.87
C ASN A 181 -15.42 -7.06 -7.91
N TYR A 182 -15.09 -6.42 -9.03
CA TYR A 182 -15.53 -5.07 -9.34
C TYR A 182 -15.85 -4.93 -10.82
#